data_7b0ca28e1931217a43966300937d1351
#
_entry.id   7b0ca28e1931217a43966300937d1351
#
_cell.length_a   1.000
_cell.length_b   1.000
_cell.length_c   1.000
_cell.angle_alpha   90.00
_cell.angle_beta   90.00
_cell.angle_gamma   90.00
#
_symmetry.space_group_name_H-M   'P 1'
#
loop_
_entity.id
_entity.type
_entity.pdbx_description
1 polymer ?
#
loop_
_entity_poly.entity_id
_entity_poly.type
_entity_poly.pdbx_seq_one_letter_code
_entity_poly.pdbx_strand_id
1 'polypeptide(L)'
;MGAAAEKLMALVADPERFTFSAEELRETQVAALDERFQERRGAIKLLALRARDAGIETIGKIADIVPVLFPHTAYKSYPESYLMDERWDRLTKWLGTVSPYPIEGVDLDGIQGIDDWIARLAEKGYFISCSSGTTGKSAMLIASQKDMDWSKIDTVNVFSWGSGVVPAQDRLIVGCAPVATVPKNATIAKAQYDAFANPEWPRWNYPVPPITVGSLTSMVVMRKKIAEGTARPDEIAAFEETSAQRAQLVADAIPRTAQFIIENRHRKLQLSGLWSGLWAVAKAVRDAGYGREDFDPDNSIYVGGGLKRAQLPVDYQEYVFDTFNIPEDRHFQNYSMQELNSGMPKCREGGRYHVPPWIVPILLDKSGDTALEHSGGEMEGRAAFFDLSLDGRWGGVITGDRIKLDRSPCACGNHGPSIRDDIARYADLEGDDKIGCAGTVDAYVRGVS
;
A
#
# COMPACT_ATOMS: atom_id res chain seq x y z
N MET A 1 -3.42 21.47 9.51
CA MET A 1 -3.39 20.24 10.35
C MET A 1 -3.47 20.72 11.78
N GLY A 2 -4.23 20.04 12.63
CA GLY A 2 -4.38 20.46 14.04
C GLY A 2 -3.19 20.02 14.90
N ALA A 3 -3.06 20.62 16.08
CA ALA A 3 -1.91 20.45 16.97
C ALA A 3 -1.75 19.00 17.49
N ALA A 4 -2.85 18.29 17.75
CA ALA A 4 -2.80 16.91 18.21
C ALA A 4 -2.32 15.95 17.10
N ALA A 5 -2.77 16.14 15.85
CA ALA A 5 -2.30 15.37 14.70
C ALA A 5 -0.80 15.63 14.43
N GLU A 6 -0.35 16.90 14.49
CA GLU A 6 1.07 17.26 14.34
C GLU A 6 1.95 16.64 15.42
N LYS A 7 1.49 16.61 16.67
CA LYS A 7 2.21 15.97 17.78
C LYS A 7 2.45 14.48 17.52
N LEU A 8 1.44 13.74 17.06
CA LEU A 8 1.57 12.32 16.74
C LEU A 8 2.47 12.07 15.52
N MET A 9 2.33 12.88 14.47
CA MET A 9 3.13 12.75 13.25
C MET A 9 4.60 13.12 13.48
N ALA A 10 4.92 14.01 14.40
CA ALA A 10 6.30 14.36 14.75
C ALA A 10 7.12 13.16 15.26
N LEU A 11 6.45 12.10 15.73
CA LEU A 11 7.11 10.86 16.18
C LEU A 11 7.66 9.99 15.04
N VAL A 12 7.48 10.35 13.77
CA VAL A 12 7.88 9.51 12.63
C VAL A 12 9.36 9.11 12.63
N ALA A 13 10.22 10.00 13.06
CA ALA A 13 11.67 9.75 13.15
C ALA A 13 12.11 9.24 14.54
N ASP A 14 11.21 9.16 15.50
CA ASP A 14 11.52 8.67 16.85
C ASP A 14 11.69 7.13 16.83
N PRO A 15 12.85 6.58 17.20
CA PRO A 15 13.05 5.14 17.28
C PRO A 15 12.13 4.47 18.33
N GLU A 16 11.70 5.21 19.34
CA GLU A 16 10.85 4.74 20.45
C GLU A 16 9.35 4.93 20.16
N ARG A 17 8.93 5.36 18.96
CA ARG A 17 7.54 5.67 18.62
C ARG A 17 6.54 4.54 18.91
N PHE A 18 6.98 3.30 19.00
CA PHE A 18 6.12 2.15 19.30
C PHE A 18 6.05 1.78 20.78
N THR A 19 6.73 2.51 21.67
CA THR A 19 6.69 2.25 23.12
C THR A 19 5.40 2.73 23.78
N PHE A 20 4.71 3.70 23.16
CA PHE A 20 3.47 4.26 23.72
C PHE A 20 2.32 3.26 23.63
N SER A 21 1.72 2.94 24.75
CA SER A 21 0.52 2.10 24.82
C SER A 21 -0.70 2.77 24.17
N ALA A 22 -1.70 1.96 23.81
CA ALA A 22 -2.96 2.48 23.27
C ALA A 22 -3.69 3.42 24.24
N GLU A 23 -3.48 3.28 25.56
CA GLU A 23 -4.08 4.13 26.59
C GLU A 23 -3.39 5.50 26.63
N GLU A 24 -2.06 5.55 26.59
CA GLU A 24 -1.28 6.79 26.55
C GLU A 24 -1.56 7.62 25.28
N LEU A 25 -1.81 6.99 24.16
CA LEU A 25 -2.12 7.67 22.90
C LEU A 25 -3.57 8.13 22.78
N ARG A 26 -4.49 7.52 23.53
CA ARG A 26 -5.95 7.65 23.33
C ARG A 26 -6.45 9.08 23.29
N GLU A 27 -6.11 9.88 24.28
CA GLU A 27 -6.58 11.27 24.38
C GLU A 27 -6.10 12.10 23.19
N THR A 28 -4.81 11.99 22.86
CA THR A 28 -4.22 12.72 21.72
C THR A 28 -4.79 12.21 20.38
N GLN A 29 -5.02 10.91 20.24
CA GLN A 29 -5.63 10.34 19.03
C GLN A 29 -7.08 10.80 18.85
N VAL A 30 -7.90 10.83 19.92
CA VAL A 30 -9.29 11.32 19.84
C VAL A 30 -9.32 12.80 19.44
N ALA A 31 -8.47 13.63 20.07
CA ALA A 31 -8.35 15.03 19.70
C ALA A 31 -7.93 15.20 18.24
N ALA A 32 -6.95 14.42 17.76
CA ALA A 32 -6.48 14.46 16.38
C ALA A 32 -7.56 13.99 15.38
N LEU A 33 -8.35 12.99 15.74
CA LEU A 33 -9.50 12.54 14.92
C LEU A 33 -10.55 13.64 14.77
N ASP A 34 -10.90 14.33 15.88
CA ASP A 34 -11.86 15.44 15.82
C ASP A 34 -11.30 16.62 15.01
N GLU A 35 -10.03 17.01 15.22
CA GLU A 35 -9.35 18.04 14.42
C GLU A 35 -9.44 17.75 12.93
N ARG A 36 -9.14 16.52 12.53
CA ARG A 36 -9.22 16.09 11.11
C ARG A 36 -10.66 16.04 10.58
N PHE A 37 -11.59 15.60 11.42
CA PHE A 37 -13.00 15.58 11.06
C PHE A 37 -13.53 16.99 10.83
N GLN A 38 -13.29 17.94 11.77
CA GLN A 38 -13.71 19.33 11.62
C GLN A 38 -13.08 20.01 10.40
N GLU A 39 -11.81 19.74 10.13
CA GLU A 39 -11.08 20.27 8.96
C GLU A 39 -11.67 19.76 7.64
N ARG A 40 -12.10 18.50 7.56
CA ARG A 40 -12.41 17.79 6.32
C ARG A 40 -13.90 17.66 6.02
N ARG A 41 -14.78 17.68 7.03
CA ARG A 41 -16.23 17.45 6.84
C ARG A 41 -16.90 18.47 5.92
N GLY A 42 -16.39 19.69 5.85
CA GLY A 42 -16.91 20.71 4.92
C GLY A 42 -16.30 20.66 3.52
N ALA A 43 -15.12 20.05 3.37
CA ALA A 43 -14.37 20.01 2.12
C ALA A 43 -14.64 18.75 1.29
N ILE A 44 -14.84 17.59 1.93
CA ILE A 44 -15.07 16.31 1.24
C ILE A 44 -16.59 16.04 1.19
N LYS A 45 -17.16 16.11 -0.01
CA LYS A 45 -18.62 15.98 -0.21
C LYS A 45 -19.18 14.68 0.36
N LEU A 46 -18.53 13.56 0.12
CA LEU A 46 -18.95 12.25 0.64
C LEU A 46 -18.90 12.22 2.18
N LEU A 47 -17.88 12.81 2.80
CA LEU A 47 -17.77 12.89 4.25
C LEU A 47 -18.88 13.74 4.86
N ALA A 48 -19.18 14.92 4.25
CA ALA A 48 -20.26 15.80 4.69
C ALA A 48 -21.62 15.09 4.70
N LEU A 49 -21.91 14.33 3.66
CA LEU A 49 -23.16 13.55 3.54
C LEU A 49 -23.26 12.49 4.63
N ARG A 50 -22.21 11.68 4.82
CA ARG A 50 -22.17 10.62 5.83
C ARG A 50 -22.28 11.18 7.25
N ALA A 51 -21.57 12.25 7.55
CA ALA A 51 -21.62 12.92 8.85
C ALA A 51 -23.04 13.42 9.18
N ARG A 52 -23.71 14.06 8.20
CA ARG A 52 -25.09 14.53 8.34
C ARG A 52 -26.06 13.36 8.60
N ASP A 53 -25.96 12.30 7.80
CA ASP A 53 -26.89 11.17 7.87
C ASP A 53 -26.69 10.33 9.15
N ALA A 54 -25.47 10.29 9.68
CA ALA A 54 -25.15 9.65 10.96
C ALA A 54 -25.35 10.58 12.18
N GLY A 55 -25.65 11.88 11.97
CA GLY A 55 -25.77 12.84 13.05
C GLY A 55 -24.48 13.12 13.80
N ILE A 56 -23.30 12.95 13.15
CA ILE A 56 -21.99 13.16 13.76
C ILE A 56 -21.54 14.61 13.56
N GLU A 57 -21.39 15.34 14.67
CA GLU A 57 -20.92 16.72 14.67
C GLU A 57 -19.50 16.86 15.23
N THR A 58 -19.11 15.96 16.15
CA THR A 58 -17.80 15.93 16.82
C THR A 58 -17.37 14.48 17.08
N ILE A 59 -16.08 14.25 17.26
CA ILE A 59 -15.51 12.95 17.63
C ILE A 59 -15.04 13.00 19.07
N GLY A 60 -15.85 12.46 19.98
CA GLY A 60 -15.55 12.42 21.42
C GLY A 60 -14.85 11.15 21.89
N LYS A 61 -14.92 10.08 21.09
CA LYS A 61 -14.24 8.79 21.32
C LYS A 61 -13.95 8.11 19.98
N ILE A 62 -13.00 7.16 19.96
CA ILE A 62 -12.61 6.47 18.71
C ILE A 62 -13.80 5.84 17.99
N ALA A 63 -14.78 5.27 18.72
CA ALA A 63 -15.94 4.65 18.09
C ALA A 63 -16.84 5.63 17.30
N ASP A 64 -16.82 6.92 17.64
CA ASP A 64 -17.65 7.93 16.94
C ASP A 64 -17.21 8.16 15.49
N ILE A 65 -15.96 7.77 15.12
CA ILE A 65 -15.47 7.91 13.75
C ILE A 65 -16.06 6.85 12.80
N VAL A 66 -16.52 5.70 13.33
CA VAL A 66 -16.92 4.53 12.53
C VAL A 66 -17.98 4.86 11.46
N PRO A 67 -19.07 5.59 11.77
CA PRO A 67 -20.08 5.93 10.77
C PRO A 67 -19.56 6.78 9.62
N VAL A 68 -18.43 7.46 9.79
CA VAL A 68 -17.83 8.35 8.79
C VAL A 68 -16.56 7.77 8.14
N LEU A 69 -16.14 6.57 8.50
CA LEU A 69 -15.08 5.85 7.78
C LEU A 69 -15.56 5.46 6.37
N PHE A 70 -14.67 5.49 5.39
CA PHE A 70 -15.00 5.04 4.04
C PHE A 70 -14.67 3.56 3.87
N PRO A 71 -15.58 2.72 3.36
CA PRO A 71 -15.19 1.40 2.92
C PRO A 71 -14.16 1.53 1.78
N HIS A 72 -13.19 0.61 1.71
CA HIS A 72 -12.16 0.62 0.66
C HIS A 72 -12.76 0.64 -0.76
N THR A 73 -13.99 0.17 -0.92
CA THR A 73 -14.75 0.21 -2.17
C THR A 73 -15.24 1.62 -2.56
N ALA A 74 -15.24 2.59 -1.63
CA ALA A 74 -15.62 3.98 -1.93
C ALA A 74 -14.75 4.58 -3.04
N TYR A 75 -13.47 4.23 -3.04
CA TYR A 75 -12.52 4.66 -4.07
C TYR A 75 -12.64 3.91 -5.39
N LYS A 76 -13.61 3.01 -5.51
CA LYS A 76 -14.03 2.30 -6.73
C LYS A 76 -15.44 2.66 -7.16
N SER A 77 -16.08 3.66 -6.54
CA SER A 77 -17.51 3.96 -6.74
C SER A 77 -17.82 4.71 -8.04
N TYR A 78 -16.80 5.14 -8.81
CA TYR A 78 -17.04 5.74 -10.13
C TYR A 78 -17.74 4.76 -11.08
N PRO A 79 -18.65 5.20 -11.96
CA PRO A 79 -19.21 4.35 -13.02
C PRO A 79 -18.12 3.79 -13.94
N GLU A 80 -18.18 2.48 -14.23
CA GLU A 80 -17.18 1.82 -15.06
C GLU A 80 -17.10 2.45 -16.48
N SER A 81 -18.24 2.91 -17.00
CA SER A 81 -18.32 3.63 -18.28
C SER A 81 -17.41 4.86 -18.35
N TYR A 82 -17.06 5.48 -17.21
CA TYR A 82 -16.13 6.62 -17.25
C TYR A 82 -14.74 6.23 -17.74
N LEU A 83 -14.29 5.03 -17.43
CA LEU A 83 -13.03 4.49 -17.96
C LEU A 83 -13.20 3.89 -19.35
N MET A 84 -14.28 3.12 -19.57
CA MET A 84 -14.51 2.41 -20.83
C MET A 84 -14.77 3.38 -22.00
N ASP A 85 -15.47 4.48 -21.74
CA ASP A 85 -15.84 5.49 -22.74
C ASP A 85 -14.91 6.73 -22.66
N GLU A 86 -13.77 6.60 -21.96
CA GLU A 86 -12.75 7.65 -21.80
C GLU A 86 -13.32 9.00 -21.33
N ARG A 87 -14.30 8.97 -20.42
CA ARG A 87 -14.96 10.16 -19.88
C ARG A 87 -14.13 10.80 -18.78
N TRP A 88 -12.97 11.33 -19.16
CA TRP A 88 -12.00 11.95 -18.23
C TRP A 88 -12.59 13.14 -17.47
N ASP A 89 -13.49 13.89 -18.11
CA ASP A 89 -14.26 14.98 -17.50
C ASP A 89 -15.08 14.48 -16.30
N ARG A 90 -15.78 13.35 -16.47
CA ARG A 90 -16.61 12.75 -15.44
C ARG A 90 -15.78 12.09 -14.35
N LEU A 91 -14.70 11.41 -14.72
CA LEU A 91 -13.79 10.77 -13.77
C LEU A 91 -13.12 11.82 -12.87
N THR A 92 -12.66 12.95 -13.45
CA THR A 92 -12.09 14.09 -12.70
C THR A 92 -13.11 14.69 -11.74
N LYS A 93 -14.36 14.90 -12.20
CA LYS A 93 -15.44 15.39 -11.34
C LYS A 93 -15.76 14.45 -10.18
N TRP A 94 -15.82 13.14 -10.46
CA TRP A 94 -16.00 12.14 -9.42
C TRP A 94 -14.85 12.15 -8.40
N LEU A 95 -13.61 12.24 -8.85
CA LEU A 95 -12.44 12.30 -7.99
C LEU A 95 -12.51 13.46 -6.98
N GLY A 96 -13.08 14.61 -7.40
CA GLY A 96 -13.36 15.76 -6.54
C GLY A 96 -14.41 15.50 -5.45
N THR A 97 -15.18 14.40 -5.50
CA THR A 97 -16.15 14.06 -4.44
C THR A 97 -15.50 13.39 -3.23
N VAL A 98 -14.33 12.78 -3.42
CA VAL A 98 -13.54 12.07 -2.39
C VAL A 98 -12.27 12.82 -1.99
N SER A 99 -12.00 13.98 -2.61
CA SER A 99 -10.88 14.87 -2.31
C SER A 99 -11.33 16.08 -1.49
N PRO A 100 -10.51 16.57 -0.55
CA PRO A 100 -10.75 17.85 0.13
C PRO A 100 -10.37 19.06 -0.73
N TYR A 101 -9.65 18.85 -1.82
CA TYR A 101 -9.18 19.90 -2.73
C TYR A 101 -10.00 19.90 -4.01
N PRO A 102 -10.44 21.05 -4.50
CA PRO A 102 -11.07 21.13 -5.83
C PRO A 102 -10.03 20.76 -6.90
N ILE A 103 -10.44 19.94 -7.86
CA ILE A 103 -9.57 19.55 -8.97
C ILE A 103 -9.82 20.50 -10.13
N GLU A 104 -8.94 21.47 -10.31
CA GLU A 104 -9.09 22.56 -11.24
C GLU A 104 -7.84 22.75 -12.11
N GLY A 105 -8.01 23.39 -13.26
CA GLY A 105 -6.91 23.77 -14.15
C GLY A 105 -6.20 22.60 -14.84
N VAL A 106 -6.81 21.41 -14.85
CA VAL A 106 -6.31 20.25 -15.59
C VAL A 106 -6.80 20.33 -17.02
N ASP A 107 -5.90 20.32 -17.99
CA ASP A 107 -6.25 20.21 -19.39
C ASP A 107 -6.65 18.76 -19.70
N LEU A 108 -7.91 18.59 -20.07
CA LEU A 108 -8.49 17.27 -20.38
C LEU A 108 -8.62 17.01 -21.89
N ASP A 109 -8.20 17.94 -22.73
CA ASP A 109 -8.30 17.80 -24.18
C ASP A 109 -7.22 16.86 -24.73
N GLY A 110 -7.62 15.96 -25.63
CA GLY A 110 -6.72 15.07 -26.34
C GLY A 110 -5.99 14.01 -25.47
N ILE A 111 -6.52 13.69 -24.29
CA ILE A 111 -5.97 12.66 -23.41
C ILE A 111 -5.92 11.30 -24.13
N GLN A 112 -4.75 10.65 -24.10
CA GLN A 112 -4.45 9.36 -24.74
C GLN A 112 -4.56 8.18 -23.76
N GLY A 113 -5.61 8.14 -22.95
CA GLY A 113 -5.85 7.07 -21.98
C GLY A 113 -5.52 7.44 -20.53
N ILE A 114 -5.68 6.47 -19.64
CA ILE A 114 -5.60 6.70 -18.19
C ILE A 114 -4.20 7.15 -17.71
N ASP A 115 -3.15 6.66 -18.33
CA ASP A 115 -1.78 7.02 -17.92
C ASP A 115 -1.50 8.51 -18.25
N ASP A 116 -1.98 9.04 -19.38
CA ASP A 116 -1.89 10.45 -19.74
C ASP A 116 -2.76 11.31 -18.80
N TRP A 117 -3.99 10.87 -18.49
CA TRP A 117 -4.85 11.53 -17.50
C TRP A 117 -4.18 11.66 -16.14
N ILE A 118 -3.56 10.59 -15.64
CA ILE A 118 -2.81 10.59 -14.37
C ILE A 118 -1.61 11.56 -14.43
N ALA A 119 -0.88 11.59 -15.56
CA ALA A 119 0.25 12.48 -15.74
C ALA A 119 -0.18 13.96 -15.69
N ARG A 120 -1.25 14.33 -16.39
CA ARG A 120 -1.77 15.72 -16.38
C ARG A 120 -2.32 16.15 -15.01
N LEU A 121 -2.92 15.22 -14.26
CA LEU A 121 -3.29 15.48 -12.87
C LEU A 121 -2.06 15.73 -12.00
N ALA A 122 -1.01 14.92 -12.17
CA ALA A 122 0.23 15.07 -11.41
C ALA A 122 0.94 16.40 -11.67
N GLU A 123 0.90 16.94 -12.89
CA GLU A 123 1.42 18.28 -13.24
C GLU A 123 0.74 19.41 -12.43
N LYS A 124 -0.48 19.16 -11.97
CA LYS A 124 -1.27 20.09 -11.13
C LYS A 124 -1.18 19.76 -9.63
N GLY A 125 -0.33 18.81 -9.25
CA GLY A 125 -0.15 18.40 -7.85
C GLY A 125 -1.19 17.41 -7.33
N TYR A 126 -1.98 16.79 -8.22
CA TYR A 126 -2.92 15.72 -7.88
C TYR A 126 -2.34 14.37 -8.27
N PHE A 127 -1.85 13.61 -7.32
CA PHE A 127 -1.18 12.33 -7.57
C PHE A 127 -2.17 11.17 -7.40
N ILE A 128 -2.31 10.35 -8.42
CA ILE A 128 -3.26 9.23 -8.40
C ILE A 128 -2.50 7.92 -8.22
N SER A 129 -2.85 7.19 -7.15
CA SER A 129 -2.45 5.79 -6.97
C SER A 129 -3.62 4.88 -7.27
N CYS A 130 -3.34 3.72 -7.88
CA CYS A 130 -4.35 2.74 -8.23
C CYS A 130 -4.05 1.40 -7.56
N SER A 131 -5.08 0.74 -7.06
CA SER A 131 -4.95 -0.65 -6.62
C SER A 131 -5.00 -1.60 -7.82
N SER A 132 -4.38 -2.78 -7.69
CA SER A 132 -4.34 -3.80 -8.75
C SER A 132 -5.69 -4.47 -9.09
N GLY A 133 -6.79 -4.05 -8.48
CA GLY A 133 -8.17 -4.39 -8.81
C GLY A 133 -8.46 -5.86 -9.09
N THR A 134 -8.44 -6.74 -8.07
CA THR A 134 -8.80 -8.16 -8.24
C THR A 134 -10.29 -8.37 -8.60
N THR A 135 -11.11 -7.35 -8.42
CA THR A 135 -12.58 -7.39 -8.60
C THR A 135 -13.07 -6.68 -9.87
N GLY A 136 -12.21 -6.47 -10.86
CA GLY A 136 -12.61 -5.88 -12.14
C GLY A 136 -12.57 -4.34 -12.20
N LYS A 137 -12.32 -3.64 -11.08
CA LYS A 137 -12.29 -2.18 -11.01
C LYS A 137 -11.19 -1.71 -10.06
N SER A 138 -10.28 -0.87 -10.53
CA SER A 138 -9.20 -0.32 -9.71
C SER A 138 -9.71 0.79 -8.79
N ALA A 139 -9.20 0.86 -7.56
CA ALA A 139 -9.42 2.04 -6.73
C ALA A 139 -8.59 3.21 -7.28
N MET A 140 -9.19 4.40 -7.33
CA MET A 140 -8.51 5.65 -7.67
C MET A 140 -8.31 6.45 -6.38
N LEU A 141 -7.07 6.52 -5.92
CA LEU A 141 -6.69 7.12 -4.64
C LEU A 141 -5.90 8.40 -4.91
N ILE A 142 -6.53 9.53 -4.65
CA ILE A 142 -5.88 10.83 -4.80
C ILE A 142 -4.97 11.13 -3.60
N ALA A 143 -3.82 11.67 -3.88
CA ALA A 143 -2.82 12.14 -2.92
C ALA A 143 -2.41 13.58 -3.25
N SER A 144 -2.07 14.37 -2.25
CA SER A 144 -1.49 15.70 -2.37
C SER A 144 0.04 15.67 -2.36
N GLN A 145 0.69 16.80 -2.57
CA GLN A 145 2.14 16.92 -2.40
C GLN A 145 2.58 16.59 -0.97
N LYS A 146 1.77 16.95 0.05
CA LYS A 146 2.07 16.60 1.44
C LYS A 146 2.05 15.09 1.68
N ASP A 147 1.13 14.37 1.04
CA ASP A 147 1.12 12.90 1.08
C ASP A 147 2.39 12.31 0.47
N MET A 148 2.85 12.88 -0.65
CA MET A 148 4.08 12.44 -1.31
C MET A 148 5.31 12.70 -0.44
N ASP A 149 5.38 13.88 0.20
CA ASP A 149 6.48 14.25 1.08
C ASP A 149 6.50 13.39 2.36
N TRP A 150 5.33 13.11 2.93
CA TRP A 150 5.19 12.17 4.03
C TRP A 150 5.68 10.76 3.65
N SER A 151 5.27 10.26 2.49
CA SER A 151 5.67 8.93 2.02
C SER A 151 7.20 8.78 1.89
N LYS A 152 7.94 9.86 1.57
CA LYS A 152 9.41 9.86 1.56
C LYS A 152 9.99 9.64 2.95
N ILE A 153 9.45 10.34 3.93
CA ILE A 153 9.92 10.29 5.32
C ILE A 153 9.55 8.94 5.94
N ASP A 154 8.29 8.55 5.81
CA ASP A 154 7.76 7.32 6.39
C ASP A 154 8.51 6.08 5.88
N THR A 155 8.66 5.94 4.56
CA THR A 155 9.29 4.74 3.98
C THR A 155 10.72 4.51 4.45
N VAL A 156 11.51 5.57 4.65
CA VAL A 156 12.88 5.47 5.16
C VAL A 156 12.88 5.04 6.62
N ASN A 157 12.05 5.70 7.45
CA ASN A 157 11.99 5.42 8.89
C ASN A 157 11.39 4.05 9.21
N VAL A 158 10.36 3.63 8.46
CA VAL A 158 9.72 2.32 8.61
C VAL A 158 10.67 1.20 8.20
N PHE A 159 11.36 1.33 7.06
CA PHE A 159 12.35 0.37 6.61
C PHE A 159 13.53 0.27 7.59
N SER A 160 14.07 1.41 8.00
CA SER A 160 15.20 1.45 8.95
C SER A 160 14.86 0.77 10.27
N TRP A 161 13.68 1.05 10.84
CA TRP A 161 13.24 0.43 12.08
C TRP A 161 13.00 -1.08 11.93
N GLY A 162 12.29 -1.49 10.87
CA GLY A 162 11.92 -2.90 10.67
C GLY A 162 13.07 -3.80 10.28
N SER A 163 14.09 -3.29 9.56
CA SER A 163 15.27 -4.07 9.13
C SER A 163 16.52 -3.81 9.95
N GLY A 164 16.54 -2.76 10.80
CA GLY A 164 17.74 -2.30 11.48
C GLY A 164 18.82 -1.73 10.54
N VAL A 165 18.49 -1.48 9.27
CA VAL A 165 19.41 -0.86 8.31
C VAL A 165 19.40 0.65 8.48
N VAL A 166 20.59 1.22 8.73
CA VAL A 166 20.74 2.68 8.87
C VAL A 166 20.84 3.34 7.50
N PRO A 167 20.23 4.54 7.27
CA PRO A 167 20.36 5.27 6.01
C PRO A 167 21.76 5.88 5.90
N ALA A 168 22.70 5.13 5.32
CA ALA A 168 24.13 5.48 5.21
C ALA A 168 24.65 5.52 3.77
N GLN A 169 23.78 5.35 2.77
CA GLN A 169 24.18 5.32 1.35
C GLN A 169 25.31 4.32 1.05
N ASP A 170 25.28 3.16 1.68
CA ASP A 170 26.30 2.13 1.61
C ASP A 170 25.84 0.83 0.96
N ARG A 171 24.68 0.82 0.29
CA ARG A 171 24.05 -0.38 -0.28
C ARG A 171 23.88 -0.30 -1.79
N LEU A 172 23.87 -1.46 -2.43
CA LEU A 172 23.43 -1.63 -3.82
C LEU A 172 21.98 -2.12 -3.81
N ILE A 173 21.05 -1.28 -4.26
CA ILE A 173 19.63 -1.64 -4.32
C ILE A 173 19.36 -2.40 -5.61
N VAL A 174 18.83 -3.63 -5.48
CA VAL A 174 18.49 -4.50 -6.62
C VAL A 174 17.02 -4.93 -6.53
N GLY A 175 16.20 -4.43 -7.46
CA GLY A 175 14.83 -4.88 -7.62
C GLY A 175 14.76 -6.19 -8.43
N CYS A 176 14.03 -7.18 -7.91
CA CYS A 176 13.84 -8.50 -8.52
C CYS A 176 12.42 -8.67 -9.11
N ALA A 177 11.78 -7.57 -9.49
CA ALA A 177 10.43 -7.56 -10.07
C ALA A 177 10.20 -6.31 -10.92
N PRO A 178 9.25 -6.34 -11.88
CA PRO A 178 8.83 -5.15 -12.61
C PRO A 178 8.29 -4.06 -11.68
N VAL A 179 8.67 -2.81 -11.93
CA VAL A 179 8.23 -1.65 -11.15
C VAL A 179 6.85 -1.18 -11.63
N ALA A 180 5.97 -0.82 -10.69
CA ALA A 180 4.72 -0.15 -11.02
C ALA A 180 4.92 1.36 -11.08
N THR A 181 4.52 1.99 -12.21
CA THR A 181 4.66 3.43 -12.44
C THR A 181 3.47 4.22 -11.89
N VAL A 182 3.24 4.14 -10.58
CA VAL A 182 2.33 5.08 -9.91
C VAL A 182 3.14 6.12 -9.14
N PRO A 183 2.70 7.38 -9.08
CA PRO A 183 3.49 8.47 -8.49
C PRO A 183 4.02 8.17 -7.08
N LYS A 184 3.19 7.57 -6.23
CA LYS A 184 3.58 7.19 -4.86
C LYS A 184 4.71 6.15 -4.84
N ASN A 185 4.60 5.10 -5.68
CA ASN A 185 5.64 4.06 -5.73
C ASN A 185 6.97 4.62 -6.24
N ALA A 186 6.94 5.50 -7.24
CA ALA A 186 8.12 6.18 -7.74
C ALA A 186 8.77 7.05 -6.65
N THR A 187 7.97 7.77 -5.88
CA THR A 187 8.42 8.60 -4.75
C THR A 187 9.08 7.76 -3.65
N ILE A 188 8.45 6.64 -3.28
CA ILE A 188 8.98 5.69 -2.29
C ILE A 188 10.30 5.09 -2.78
N ALA A 189 10.35 4.61 -4.01
CA ALA A 189 11.55 4.01 -4.59
C ALA A 189 12.71 5.02 -4.65
N LYS A 190 12.42 6.27 -5.02
CA LYS A 190 13.42 7.34 -5.01
C LYS A 190 13.92 7.64 -3.60
N ALA A 191 13.03 7.74 -2.61
CA ALA A 191 13.42 8.01 -1.22
C ALA A 191 14.29 6.88 -0.64
N GLN A 192 13.95 5.62 -0.93
CA GLN A 192 14.77 4.46 -0.56
C GLN A 192 16.15 4.53 -1.22
N TYR A 193 16.21 4.86 -2.51
CA TYR A 193 17.47 5.00 -3.23
C TYR A 193 18.33 6.11 -2.64
N ASP A 194 17.76 7.32 -2.44
CA ASP A 194 18.47 8.47 -1.91
C ASP A 194 19.01 8.24 -0.47
N ALA A 195 18.32 7.44 0.32
CA ALA A 195 18.70 7.17 1.71
C ALA A 195 19.74 6.03 1.86
N PHE A 196 19.61 4.97 1.07
CA PHE A 196 20.36 3.73 1.30
C PHE A 196 21.35 3.38 0.17
N ALA A 197 21.09 3.82 -1.08
CA ALA A 197 21.95 3.45 -2.18
C ALA A 197 23.26 4.27 -2.19
N ASN A 198 24.37 3.58 -2.46
CA ASN A 198 25.63 4.25 -2.72
C ASN A 198 25.56 4.91 -4.11
N PRO A 199 25.71 6.25 -4.22
CA PRO A 199 25.53 6.97 -5.48
C PRO A 199 26.62 6.68 -6.53
N GLU A 200 27.78 6.17 -6.11
CA GLU A 200 28.89 5.84 -7.00
C GLU A 200 28.82 4.42 -7.57
N TRP A 201 27.88 3.59 -7.03
CA TRP A 201 27.74 2.21 -7.49
C TRP A 201 26.78 2.10 -8.67
N PRO A 202 26.87 1.01 -9.47
CA PRO A 202 25.99 0.80 -10.61
C PRO A 202 24.52 0.81 -10.19
N ARG A 203 23.67 1.49 -10.94
CA ARG A 203 22.22 1.46 -10.72
C ARG A 203 21.61 0.30 -11.47
N TRP A 204 20.87 -0.54 -10.77
CA TRP A 204 20.08 -1.62 -11.36
C TRP A 204 18.71 -1.12 -11.79
N ASN A 205 18.38 -1.36 -13.05
CA ASN A 205 17.03 -1.19 -13.57
C ASN A 205 16.54 -2.57 -14.04
N TYR A 206 15.47 -3.07 -13.43
CA TYR A 206 14.92 -4.37 -13.80
C TYR A 206 14.56 -4.38 -15.30
N PRO A 207 15.07 -5.34 -16.08
CA PRO A 207 15.04 -5.26 -17.54
C PRO A 207 13.69 -5.70 -18.14
N VAL A 208 12.59 -5.25 -17.58
CA VAL A 208 11.22 -5.47 -18.06
C VAL A 208 10.51 -4.12 -18.04
N PRO A 209 9.71 -3.78 -19.07
CA PRO A 209 8.93 -2.55 -19.07
C PRO A 209 8.09 -2.41 -17.80
N PRO A 210 8.01 -1.19 -17.24
CA PRO A 210 7.25 -0.97 -16.03
C PRO A 210 5.76 -1.28 -16.20
N ILE A 211 5.09 -1.57 -15.09
CA ILE A 211 3.66 -1.82 -15.08
C ILE A 211 2.96 -0.47 -14.94
N THR A 212 2.25 -0.03 -15.98
CA THR A 212 1.45 1.20 -15.93
C THR A 212 0.03 0.93 -15.42
N VAL A 213 -0.67 1.97 -14.99
CA VAL A 213 -2.08 1.88 -14.60
C VAL A 213 -2.93 1.45 -15.80
N GLY A 214 -2.62 1.97 -17.00
CA GLY A 214 -3.29 1.59 -18.24
C GLY A 214 -3.13 0.10 -18.56
N SER A 215 -1.92 -0.44 -18.41
CA SER A 215 -1.69 -1.87 -18.63
C SER A 215 -2.46 -2.76 -17.64
N LEU A 216 -2.54 -2.35 -16.36
CA LEU A 216 -3.33 -3.06 -15.35
C LEU A 216 -4.83 -2.98 -15.64
N THR A 217 -5.32 -1.79 -15.98
CA THR A 217 -6.74 -1.58 -16.29
C THR A 217 -7.16 -2.38 -17.52
N SER A 218 -6.37 -2.33 -18.59
CA SER A 218 -6.63 -3.10 -19.81
C SER A 218 -6.67 -4.61 -19.53
N MET A 219 -5.74 -5.12 -18.71
CA MET A 219 -5.72 -6.52 -18.31
C MET A 219 -6.98 -6.93 -17.53
N VAL A 220 -7.43 -6.08 -16.61
CA VAL A 220 -8.63 -6.33 -15.79
C VAL A 220 -9.88 -6.32 -16.66
N VAL A 221 -10.03 -5.33 -17.55
CA VAL A 221 -11.14 -5.22 -18.51
C VAL A 221 -11.18 -6.43 -19.41
N MET A 222 -10.04 -6.85 -19.95
CA MET A 222 -9.97 -7.99 -20.86
C MET A 222 -10.35 -9.30 -20.17
N ARG A 223 -9.87 -9.55 -18.96
CA ARG A 223 -10.26 -10.71 -18.15
C ARG A 223 -11.77 -10.75 -17.88
N LYS A 224 -12.37 -9.59 -17.62
CA LYS A 224 -13.81 -9.47 -17.42
C LYS A 224 -14.57 -9.80 -18.70
N LYS A 225 -14.19 -9.22 -19.85
CA LYS A 225 -14.79 -9.55 -21.16
C LYS A 225 -14.72 -11.02 -21.49
N ILE A 226 -13.59 -11.67 -21.20
CA ILE A 226 -13.41 -13.13 -21.40
C ILE A 226 -14.37 -13.90 -20.49
N ALA A 227 -14.44 -13.55 -19.21
CA ALA A 227 -15.31 -14.22 -18.24
C ALA A 227 -16.81 -14.08 -18.57
N GLU A 228 -17.21 -12.93 -19.13
CA GLU A 228 -18.59 -12.64 -19.56
C GLU A 228 -18.90 -13.16 -20.98
N GLY A 229 -17.92 -13.71 -21.70
CA GLY A 229 -18.08 -14.19 -23.08
C GLY A 229 -18.32 -13.07 -24.10
N THR A 230 -17.97 -11.83 -23.78
CA THR A 230 -18.13 -10.64 -24.62
C THR A 230 -16.87 -10.26 -25.41
N ALA A 231 -15.73 -10.90 -25.10
CA ALA A 231 -14.49 -10.68 -25.82
C ALA A 231 -14.51 -11.28 -27.22
N ARG A 232 -14.03 -10.53 -28.21
CA ARG A 232 -13.88 -11.05 -29.58
C ARG A 232 -12.64 -11.95 -29.68
N PRO A 233 -12.62 -12.91 -30.63
CA PRO A 233 -11.47 -13.80 -30.81
C PRO A 233 -10.15 -13.06 -31.07
N ASP A 234 -10.18 -11.97 -31.85
CA ASP A 234 -9.00 -11.13 -32.13
C ASP A 234 -8.48 -10.41 -30.87
N GLU A 235 -9.38 -9.93 -29.99
CA GLU A 235 -9.01 -9.33 -28.70
C GLU A 235 -8.38 -10.36 -27.75
N ILE A 236 -8.92 -11.58 -27.71
CA ILE A 236 -8.37 -12.68 -26.90
C ILE A 236 -6.97 -13.04 -27.38
N ALA A 237 -6.78 -13.25 -28.69
CA ALA A 237 -5.49 -13.59 -29.26
C ALA A 237 -4.42 -12.52 -28.97
N ALA A 238 -4.75 -11.24 -29.16
CA ALA A 238 -3.85 -10.12 -28.83
C ALA A 238 -3.48 -10.05 -27.35
N PHE A 239 -4.45 -10.34 -26.47
CA PHE A 239 -4.22 -10.38 -25.01
C PHE A 239 -3.31 -11.55 -24.61
N GLU A 240 -3.52 -12.73 -25.19
CA GLU A 240 -2.69 -13.93 -24.94
C GLU A 240 -1.26 -13.71 -25.45
N GLU A 241 -1.09 -13.14 -26.63
CA GLU A 241 0.21 -12.80 -27.20
C GLU A 241 0.97 -11.80 -26.29
N THR A 242 0.32 -10.72 -25.90
CA THR A 242 0.92 -9.70 -25.00
C THR A 242 1.31 -10.32 -23.65
N SER A 243 0.46 -11.21 -23.12
CA SER A 243 0.72 -11.91 -21.85
C SER A 243 1.91 -12.86 -21.98
N ALA A 244 2.02 -13.60 -23.06
CA ALA A 244 3.13 -14.50 -23.35
C ALA A 244 4.45 -13.73 -23.54
N GLN A 245 4.44 -12.64 -24.31
CA GLN A 245 5.61 -11.77 -24.48
C GLN A 245 6.10 -11.21 -23.16
N ARG A 246 5.18 -10.75 -22.27
CA ARG A 246 5.53 -10.26 -20.95
C ARG A 246 6.11 -11.36 -20.05
N ALA A 247 5.52 -12.56 -20.09
CA ALA A 247 6.04 -13.70 -19.33
C ALA A 247 7.47 -14.06 -19.78
N GLN A 248 7.75 -14.02 -21.09
CA GLN A 248 9.07 -14.25 -21.62
C GLN A 248 10.08 -13.18 -21.17
N LEU A 249 9.70 -11.89 -21.22
CA LEU A 249 10.56 -10.80 -20.73
C LEU A 249 10.92 -10.98 -19.25
N VAL A 250 9.97 -11.43 -18.43
CA VAL A 250 10.23 -11.71 -17.00
C VAL A 250 11.16 -12.91 -16.87
N ALA A 251 10.97 -13.98 -17.66
CA ALA A 251 11.83 -15.14 -17.64
C ALA A 251 13.28 -14.79 -18.05
N ASP A 252 13.45 -13.95 -19.05
CA ASP A 252 14.77 -13.48 -19.51
C ASP A 252 15.43 -12.51 -18.53
N ALA A 253 14.65 -11.81 -17.72
CA ALA A 253 15.16 -10.89 -16.71
C ALA A 253 15.80 -11.62 -15.51
N ILE A 254 15.36 -12.83 -15.19
CA ILE A 254 15.86 -13.60 -14.04
C ILE A 254 17.38 -13.85 -14.13
N PRO A 255 17.90 -14.50 -15.21
CA PRO A 255 19.34 -14.74 -15.31
C PRO A 255 20.15 -13.46 -15.39
N ARG A 256 19.63 -12.39 -16.01
CA ARG A 256 20.30 -11.08 -16.06
C ARG A 256 20.39 -10.43 -14.68
N THR A 257 19.33 -10.55 -13.86
CA THR A 257 19.33 -10.07 -12.49
C THR A 257 20.32 -10.88 -11.63
N ALA A 258 20.32 -12.20 -11.76
CA ALA A 258 21.26 -13.07 -11.08
C ALA A 258 22.72 -12.74 -11.42
N GLN A 259 23.02 -12.54 -12.72
CA GLN A 259 24.35 -12.16 -13.18
C GLN A 259 24.80 -10.82 -12.57
N PHE A 260 23.94 -9.80 -12.60
CA PHE A 260 24.25 -8.50 -11.99
C PHE A 260 24.52 -8.61 -10.48
N ILE A 261 23.73 -9.42 -9.77
CA ILE A 261 23.94 -9.68 -8.34
C ILE A 261 25.29 -10.39 -8.10
N ILE A 262 25.61 -11.42 -8.89
CA ILE A 262 26.87 -12.16 -8.79
C ILE A 262 28.09 -11.23 -9.02
N GLU A 263 28.03 -10.37 -10.02
CA GLU A 263 29.10 -9.40 -10.31
C GLU A 263 29.32 -8.40 -9.16
N ASN A 264 28.28 -8.15 -8.37
CA ASN A 264 28.31 -7.18 -7.26
C ASN A 264 28.22 -7.86 -5.87
N ARG A 265 28.42 -9.15 -5.77
CA ARG A 265 28.18 -9.96 -4.56
C ARG A 265 28.98 -9.55 -3.31
N HIS A 266 30.12 -8.88 -3.51
CA HIS A 266 30.98 -8.37 -2.44
C HIS A 266 30.53 -7.01 -1.87
N ARG A 267 29.42 -6.47 -2.40
CA ARG A 267 28.82 -5.23 -1.91
C ARG A 267 27.66 -5.56 -1.01
N LYS A 268 27.35 -4.67 -0.07
CA LYS A 268 26.13 -4.76 0.72
C LYS A 268 24.92 -4.60 -0.18
N LEU A 269 24.13 -5.64 -0.34
CA LEU A 269 22.95 -5.65 -1.18
C LEU A 269 21.69 -5.30 -0.35
N GLN A 270 20.79 -4.56 -0.98
CA GLN A 270 19.40 -4.45 -0.56
C GLN A 270 18.52 -4.99 -1.66
N LEU A 271 18.09 -6.24 -1.53
CA LEU A 271 17.24 -6.89 -2.49
C LEU A 271 15.78 -6.50 -2.25
N SER A 272 15.01 -6.33 -3.32
CA SER A 272 13.57 -6.03 -3.18
C SER A 272 12.74 -6.75 -4.23
N GLY A 273 11.53 -7.22 -3.84
CA GLY A 273 10.65 -7.89 -4.77
C GLY A 273 9.51 -8.63 -4.11
N LEU A 274 8.81 -9.43 -4.91
CA LEU A 274 7.89 -10.45 -4.44
C LEU A 274 8.63 -11.76 -4.21
N TRP A 275 8.15 -12.60 -3.34
CA TRP A 275 8.80 -13.88 -3.02
C TRP A 275 9.07 -14.75 -4.26
N SER A 276 8.16 -14.80 -5.23
CA SER A 276 8.34 -15.57 -6.46
C SER A 276 9.54 -15.10 -7.30
N GLY A 277 9.72 -13.78 -7.43
CA GLY A 277 10.85 -13.20 -8.15
C GLY A 277 12.18 -13.39 -7.40
N LEU A 278 12.18 -13.13 -6.11
CA LEU A 278 13.35 -13.33 -5.24
C LEU A 278 13.81 -14.77 -5.23
N TRP A 279 12.90 -15.74 -5.11
CA TRP A 279 13.21 -17.16 -5.16
C TRP A 279 13.76 -17.59 -6.52
N ALA A 280 13.17 -17.12 -7.62
CA ALA A 280 13.63 -17.44 -8.97
C ALA A 280 15.06 -16.93 -9.23
N VAL A 281 15.35 -15.70 -8.76
CA VAL A 281 16.71 -15.12 -8.85
C VAL A 281 17.70 -15.87 -7.94
N ALA A 282 17.30 -16.23 -6.71
CA ALA A 282 18.12 -17.03 -5.82
C ALA A 282 18.46 -18.39 -6.43
N LYS A 283 17.47 -19.05 -7.04
CA LYS A 283 17.71 -20.30 -7.75
C LYS A 283 18.72 -20.14 -8.91
N ALA A 284 18.59 -19.09 -9.72
CA ALA A 284 19.52 -18.82 -10.81
C ALA A 284 20.96 -18.54 -10.31
N VAL A 285 21.09 -17.86 -9.17
CA VAL A 285 22.41 -17.63 -8.50
C VAL A 285 23.02 -18.96 -8.04
N ARG A 286 22.22 -19.83 -7.41
CA ARG A 286 22.66 -21.16 -7.00
C ARG A 286 23.03 -22.08 -8.19
N ASP A 287 22.23 -22.06 -9.23
CA ASP A 287 22.49 -22.81 -10.46
C ASP A 287 23.81 -22.36 -11.13
N ALA A 288 24.22 -21.11 -10.92
CA ALA A 288 25.51 -20.56 -11.36
C ALA A 288 26.69 -20.90 -10.40
N GLY A 289 26.44 -21.64 -9.31
CA GLY A 289 27.46 -22.09 -8.36
C GLY A 289 27.82 -21.13 -7.25
N TYR A 290 27.01 -20.09 -7.00
CA TYR A 290 27.22 -19.14 -5.92
C TYR A 290 26.21 -19.36 -4.78
N GLY A 291 26.62 -19.01 -3.56
CA GLY A 291 25.79 -19.16 -2.37
C GLY A 291 26.30 -18.31 -1.22
N ARG A 292 25.86 -18.63 0.00
CA ARG A 292 26.06 -17.86 1.23
C ARG A 292 27.48 -17.30 1.40
N GLU A 293 28.49 -18.13 1.18
CA GLU A 293 29.90 -17.79 1.42
C GLU A 293 30.43 -16.71 0.45
N ASP A 294 29.72 -16.48 -0.66
CA ASP A 294 30.13 -15.53 -1.70
C ASP A 294 29.59 -14.11 -1.46
N PHE A 295 28.64 -13.95 -0.54
CA PHE A 295 27.91 -12.71 -0.34
C PHE A 295 28.25 -12.00 0.98
N ASP A 296 28.13 -10.66 0.96
CA ASP A 296 28.33 -9.84 2.16
C ASP A 296 27.31 -10.23 3.26
N PRO A 297 27.77 -10.39 4.53
CA PRO A 297 26.87 -10.78 5.64
C PRO A 297 25.92 -9.68 6.13
N ASP A 298 26.04 -8.43 5.65
CA ASP A 298 25.14 -7.32 5.99
C ASP A 298 24.12 -7.03 4.88
N ASN A 299 23.77 -8.05 4.08
CA ASN A 299 22.73 -7.95 3.08
C ASN A 299 21.34 -7.81 3.72
N SER A 300 20.43 -7.16 3.04
CA SER A 300 19.06 -6.94 3.49
C SER A 300 18.04 -7.25 2.40
N ILE A 301 16.81 -7.53 2.79
CA ILE A 301 15.72 -7.83 1.86
C ILE A 301 14.44 -7.05 2.23
N TYR A 302 13.80 -6.48 1.22
CA TYR A 302 12.50 -5.84 1.30
C TYR A 302 11.48 -6.61 0.48
N VAL A 303 10.49 -7.21 1.15
CA VAL A 303 9.46 -8.01 0.50
C VAL A 303 8.15 -7.24 0.40
N GLY A 304 7.66 -7.06 -0.81
CA GLY A 304 6.43 -6.33 -1.13
C GLY A 304 5.17 -7.20 -1.11
N GLY A 305 4.73 -7.65 0.05
CA GLY A 305 3.51 -8.43 0.22
C GLY A 305 3.73 -9.96 0.28
N GLY A 306 2.63 -10.71 0.45
CA GLY A 306 2.65 -12.16 0.58
C GLY A 306 2.83 -12.92 -0.75
N LEU A 307 2.57 -14.23 -0.73
CA LEU A 307 2.76 -15.13 -1.89
C LEU A 307 1.87 -14.83 -3.09
N LYS A 308 0.75 -14.11 -2.91
CA LYS A 308 -0.18 -13.74 -3.99
C LYS A 308 -0.54 -14.90 -4.93
N ARG A 309 -0.86 -16.08 -4.37
CA ARG A 309 -1.15 -17.35 -5.08
C ARG A 309 0.06 -18.00 -5.76
N ALA A 310 1.28 -17.53 -5.56
CA ALA A 310 2.46 -18.24 -6.02
C ALA A 310 2.63 -19.53 -5.23
N GLN A 311 2.89 -20.63 -5.92
CA GLN A 311 3.25 -21.90 -5.30
C GLN A 311 4.77 -21.97 -5.24
N LEU A 312 5.32 -21.87 -4.04
CA LEU A 312 6.75 -21.98 -3.77
C LEU A 312 7.01 -23.17 -2.82
N PRO A 313 8.21 -23.74 -2.81
CA PRO A 313 8.62 -24.72 -1.79
C PRO A 313 8.39 -24.18 -0.38
N VAL A 314 8.23 -25.05 0.58
CA VAL A 314 7.92 -24.68 1.99
C VAL A 314 9.02 -23.85 2.64
N ASP A 315 10.24 -24.09 2.22
CA ASP A 315 11.49 -23.46 2.68
C ASP A 315 11.96 -22.27 1.83
N TYR A 316 11.09 -21.72 1.01
CA TYR A 316 11.44 -20.66 0.03
C TYR A 316 12.11 -19.42 0.67
N GLN A 317 11.73 -19.06 1.89
CA GLN A 317 12.33 -17.93 2.61
C GLN A 317 13.75 -18.25 3.04
N GLU A 318 13.93 -19.37 3.72
CA GLU A 318 15.22 -19.86 4.16
C GLU A 318 16.19 -20.03 2.97
N TYR A 319 15.70 -20.59 1.86
CA TYR A 319 16.47 -20.73 0.63
C TYR A 319 16.98 -19.38 0.11
N VAL A 320 16.14 -18.33 0.08
CA VAL A 320 16.54 -16.99 -0.35
C VAL A 320 17.54 -16.37 0.64
N PHE A 321 17.27 -16.45 1.94
CA PHE A 321 18.16 -15.89 2.97
C PHE A 321 19.53 -16.55 2.96
N ASP A 322 19.56 -17.88 2.87
CA ASP A 322 20.80 -18.63 2.81
C ASP A 322 21.56 -18.37 1.50
N THR A 323 20.90 -18.22 0.36
CA THR A 323 21.56 -17.90 -0.91
C THR A 323 22.30 -16.57 -0.86
N PHE A 324 21.67 -15.53 -0.33
CA PHE A 324 22.21 -14.16 -0.35
C PHE A 324 22.86 -13.74 0.97
N ASN A 325 23.11 -14.66 1.89
CA ASN A 325 23.66 -14.38 3.22
C ASN A 325 22.91 -13.25 3.95
N ILE A 326 21.57 -13.32 3.95
CA ILE A 326 20.73 -12.34 4.61
C ILE A 326 20.48 -12.78 6.04
N PRO A 327 20.90 -12.01 7.06
CA PRO A 327 20.53 -12.27 8.44
C PRO A 327 19.03 -12.18 8.63
N GLU A 328 18.46 -13.00 9.49
CA GLU A 328 17.02 -13.05 9.74
C GLU A 328 16.46 -11.69 10.18
N ASP A 329 17.24 -10.92 10.94
CA ASP A 329 16.90 -9.58 11.42
C ASP A 329 17.04 -8.48 10.35
N ARG A 330 17.53 -8.80 9.15
CA ARG A 330 17.62 -7.91 7.98
C ARG A 330 16.46 -8.11 6.98
N HIS A 331 15.48 -8.88 7.37
CA HIS A 331 14.27 -9.08 6.58
C HIS A 331 13.21 -8.03 6.93
N PHE A 332 12.92 -7.15 5.98
CA PHE A 332 11.87 -6.14 6.13
C PHE A 332 10.55 -6.59 5.51
N GLN A 333 9.52 -6.58 6.33
CA GLN A 333 8.12 -6.69 5.92
C GLN A 333 7.30 -5.60 6.58
N ASN A 334 6.26 -5.14 5.91
CA ASN A 334 5.28 -4.24 6.50
C ASN A 334 3.85 -4.61 6.10
N TYR A 335 2.91 -4.37 6.98
CA TYR A 335 1.50 -4.35 6.61
C TYR A 335 1.16 -2.95 6.12
N SER A 336 0.76 -2.86 4.86
CA SER A 336 0.44 -1.59 4.19
C SER A 336 -0.57 -1.81 3.09
N MET A 337 -1.29 -0.74 2.75
CA MET A 337 -2.25 -0.72 1.66
C MET A 337 -2.24 0.64 0.97
N GLN A 338 -2.75 0.71 -0.25
CA GLN A 338 -2.77 1.98 -1.01
C GLN A 338 -3.71 3.02 -0.37
N GLU A 339 -4.67 2.58 0.40
CA GLU A 339 -5.63 3.41 1.15
C GLU A 339 -4.99 4.16 2.32
N LEU A 340 -3.85 3.70 2.83
CA LEU A 340 -3.05 4.38 3.87
C LEU A 340 -1.83 5.06 3.26
N ASN A 341 -1.28 6.03 3.97
CA ASN A 341 -0.05 6.72 3.57
C ASN A 341 1.18 6.23 4.30
N SER A 342 0.99 5.51 5.41
CA SER A 342 2.04 4.98 6.26
C SER A 342 2.03 3.46 6.31
N GLY A 343 3.19 2.87 6.57
CA GLY A 343 3.37 1.44 6.77
C GLY A 343 3.41 1.04 8.25
N MET A 344 3.04 -0.20 8.53
CA MET A 344 3.16 -0.84 9.84
C MET A 344 4.25 -1.91 9.75
N PRO A 345 5.47 -1.62 10.24
CA PRO A 345 6.62 -2.52 10.08
C PRO A 345 6.47 -3.76 10.95
N LYS A 346 6.93 -4.91 10.43
CA LYS A 346 7.01 -6.15 11.19
C LYS A 346 8.18 -6.09 12.15
N CYS A 347 7.91 -6.41 13.40
CA CYS A 347 8.93 -6.52 14.43
C CYS A 347 9.81 -7.77 14.20
N ARG A 348 11.12 -7.61 14.29
CA ARG A 348 12.10 -8.67 14.12
C ARG A 348 12.04 -9.74 15.24
N GLU A 349 11.74 -9.34 16.46
CA GLU A 349 11.71 -10.23 17.62
C GLU A 349 10.33 -10.84 17.87
N GLY A 350 9.27 -10.03 17.80
CA GLY A 350 7.91 -10.46 18.13
C GLY A 350 7.09 -10.95 16.93
N GLY A 351 7.57 -10.77 15.71
CA GLY A 351 6.87 -11.16 14.48
C GLY A 351 5.52 -10.46 14.25
N ARG A 352 5.27 -9.31 14.92
CA ARG A 352 4.03 -8.54 14.84
C ARG A 352 4.23 -7.26 14.03
N TYR A 353 3.19 -6.78 13.37
CA TYR A 353 3.19 -5.48 12.69
C TYR A 353 2.84 -4.39 13.69
N HIS A 354 3.78 -3.49 14.01
CA HIS A 354 3.56 -2.39 14.94
C HIS A 354 2.82 -1.24 14.27
N VAL A 355 1.75 -0.77 14.94
CA VAL A 355 0.93 0.34 14.46
C VAL A 355 1.54 1.65 14.95
N PRO A 356 1.95 2.58 14.06
CA PRO A 356 2.53 3.84 14.48
C PRO A 356 1.48 4.76 15.12
N PRO A 357 1.89 5.70 16.02
CA PRO A 357 0.97 6.55 16.78
C PRO A 357 -0.02 7.38 15.95
N TRP A 358 0.34 7.74 14.72
CA TRP A 358 -0.50 8.50 13.79
C TRP A 358 -1.45 7.64 12.96
N ILE A 359 -1.44 6.33 13.15
CA ILE A 359 -2.49 5.42 12.66
C ILE A 359 -3.34 4.98 13.84
N VAL A 360 -4.64 5.26 13.80
CA VAL A 360 -5.59 4.79 14.82
C VAL A 360 -6.21 3.49 14.34
N PRO A 361 -5.87 2.33 14.93
CA PRO A 361 -6.46 1.05 14.57
C PRO A 361 -7.81 0.88 15.27
N ILE A 362 -8.80 0.40 14.52
CA ILE A 362 -10.16 0.16 14.99
C ILE A 362 -10.55 -1.24 14.56
N LEU A 363 -10.97 -2.07 15.51
CA LEU A 363 -11.60 -3.35 15.19
C LEU A 363 -13.09 -3.16 15.03
N LEU A 364 -13.63 -3.68 13.95
CA LEU A 364 -15.06 -3.69 13.68
C LEU A 364 -15.60 -5.11 13.69
N ASP A 365 -16.91 -5.20 13.87
CA ASP A 365 -17.65 -6.43 13.59
C ASP A 365 -17.49 -6.81 12.10
N LYS A 366 -17.96 -8.00 11.74
CA LYS A 366 -17.84 -8.52 10.38
C LYS A 366 -18.52 -7.61 9.33
N SER A 367 -19.64 -6.96 9.67
CA SER A 367 -20.35 -6.04 8.77
C SER A 367 -19.57 -4.73 8.52
N GLY A 368 -18.70 -4.35 9.44
CA GLY A 368 -17.95 -3.09 9.40
C GLY A 368 -18.72 -1.89 9.94
N ASP A 369 -19.83 -2.11 10.63
CA ASP A 369 -20.73 -1.05 11.10
C ASP A 369 -20.52 -0.69 12.57
N THR A 370 -19.97 -1.62 13.38
CA THR A 370 -19.88 -1.47 14.82
C THR A 370 -18.44 -1.68 15.31
N ALA A 371 -17.95 -0.71 16.10
CA ALA A 371 -16.66 -0.87 16.77
C ALA A 371 -16.75 -1.94 17.86
N LEU A 372 -15.78 -2.87 17.87
CA LEU A 372 -15.62 -3.84 18.93
C LEU A 372 -14.89 -3.18 20.12
N GLU A 373 -15.42 -3.33 21.31
CA GLU A 373 -14.73 -2.89 22.51
C GLU A 373 -13.53 -3.79 22.77
N HIS A 374 -12.33 -3.20 22.79
CA HIS A 374 -11.07 -3.90 23.00
C HIS A 374 -10.33 -3.30 24.18
N SER A 375 -10.43 -3.95 25.34
CA SER A 375 -9.86 -3.48 26.60
C SER A 375 -8.40 -3.91 26.84
N GLY A 376 -7.90 -4.91 26.10
CA GLY A 376 -6.53 -5.41 26.23
C GLY A 376 -6.32 -6.80 25.62
N GLY A 377 -5.06 -7.23 25.51
CA GLY A 377 -4.71 -8.50 24.91
C GLY A 377 -4.97 -8.57 23.39
N GLU A 378 -5.23 -9.76 22.90
CA GLU A 378 -5.50 -10.05 21.48
C GLU A 378 -7.01 -10.11 21.23
N MET A 379 -7.46 -9.46 20.16
CA MET A 379 -8.85 -9.55 19.69
C MET A 379 -8.89 -9.59 18.16
N GLU A 380 -9.77 -10.45 17.62
CA GLU A 380 -10.00 -10.58 16.17
C GLU A 380 -11.18 -9.73 15.73
N GLY A 381 -11.08 -9.13 14.55
CA GLY A 381 -12.15 -8.38 13.92
C GLY A 381 -11.79 -7.88 12.52
N ARG A 382 -12.73 -7.17 11.90
CA ARG A 382 -12.47 -6.46 10.64
C ARG A 382 -11.56 -5.27 10.92
N ALA A 383 -10.51 -5.14 10.13
CA ALA A 383 -9.60 -4.01 10.24
C ALA A 383 -10.22 -2.73 9.68
N ALA A 384 -10.19 -1.68 10.49
CA ALA A 384 -10.36 -0.32 10.04
C ALA A 384 -9.23 0.56 10.62
N PHE A 385 -8.86 1.58 9.86
CA PHE A 385 -7.78 2.47 10.25
C PHE A 385 -8.15 3.92 9.98
N PHE A 386 -7.62 4.80 10.80
CA PHE A 386 -7.56 6.22 10.47
C PHE A 386 -6.09 6.64 10.43
N ASP A 387 -5.62 7.04 9.25
CA ASP A 387 -4.26 7.54 9.04
C ASP A 387 -4.27 9.07 9.05
N LEU A 388 -3.72 9.65 10.12
CA LEU A 388 -3.65 11.09 10.33
C LEU A 388 -2.72 11.80 9.33
N SER A 389 -1.81 11.07 8.70
CA SER A 389 -0.88 11.61 7.72
C SER A 389 -1.52 11.92 6.36
N LEU A 390 -2.72 11.36 6.08
CA LEU A 390 -3.41 11.59 4.81
C LEU A 390 -3.93 13.02 4.69
N ASP A 391 -3.56 13.69 3.59
CA ASP A 391 -3.95 15.06 3.28
C ASP A 391 -4.85 15.16 2.03
N GLY A 392 -4.56 14.42 0.96
CA GLY A 392 -5.29 14.49 -0.31
C GLY A 392 -6.67 13.81 -0.32
N ARG A 393 -7.01 13.05 0.72
CA ARG A 393 -8.29 12.36 0.89
C ARG A 393 -8.64 12.18 2.37
N TRP A 394 -9.83 11.60 2.64
CA TRP A 394 -10.19 11.21 3.99
C TRP A 394 -9.28 10.11 4.52
N GLY A 395 -8.78 10.28 5.75
CA GLY A 395 -7.82 9.34 6.36
C GLY A 395 -8.44 8.03 6.86
N GLY A 396 -9.76 7.97 6.97
CA GLY A 396 -10.46 6.84 7.57
C GLY A 396 -10.89 5.79 6.54
N VAL A 397 -10.52 4.52 6.74
CA VAL A 397 -10.85 3.40 5.85
C VAL A 397 -11.31 2.16 6.59
N ILE A 398 -12.36 1.50 6.09
CA ILE A 398 -12.76 0.14 6.46
C ILE A 398 -12.20 -0.81 5.40
N THR A 399 -11.42 -1.79 5.83
CA THR A 399 -10.75 -2.72 4.92
C THR A 399 -11.54 -4.00 4.70
N GLY A 400 -11.12 -4.82 3.74
CA GLY A 400 -11.58 -6.21 3.56
C GLY A 400 -10.80 -7.22 4.39
N ASP A 401 -9.88 -6.78 5.26
CA ASP A 401 -8.99 -7.67 5.99
C ASP A 401 -9.57 -8.02 7.37
N ARG A 402 -9.47 -9.29 7.74
CA ARG A 402 -9.61 -9.80 9.09
C ARG A 402 -8.23 -9.81 9.73
N ILE A 403 -8.10 -9.17 10.88
CA ILE A 403 -6.86 -9.10 11.64
C ILE A 403 -7.08 -9.48 13.09
N LYS A 404 -5.98 -9.78 13.78
CA LYS A 404 -5.92 -9.82 15.23
C LYS A 404 -5.09 -8.63 15.72
N LEU A 405 -5.75 -7.69 16.38
CA LEU A 405 -5.10 -6.56 17.03
C LEU A 405 -4.73 -6.96 18.46
N ASP A 406 -3.46 -6.78 18.80
CA ASP A 406 -2.93 -7.12 20.11
C ASP A 406 -2.41 -5.85 20.80
N ARG A 407 -2.88 -5.62 22.01
CA ARG A 407 -2.50 -4.49 22.89
C ARG A 407 -1.60 -4.92 24.04
N SER A 408 -1.19 -6.20 24.07
CA SER A 408 -0.19 -6.66 25.04
C SER A 408 1.22 -6.27 24.60
N PRO A 409 2.16 -6.09 25.54
CA PRO A 409 3.55 -5.84 25.22
C PRO A 409 4.11 -6.85 24.24
N CYS A 410 4.91 -6.40 23.29
CA CYS A 410 5.60 -7.26 22.33
C CYS A 410 6.91 -7.81 22.92
N ALA A 411 7.42 -8.93 22.41
CA ALA A 411 8.72 -9.48 22.80
C ALA A 411 9.87 -8.49 22.59
N CYS A 412 9.74 -7.54 21.66
CA CYS A 412 10.73 -6.47 21.45
C CYS A 412 10.69 -5.34 22.50
N GLY A 413 9.89 -5.47 23.56
CA GLY A 413 9.75 -4.45 24.59
C GLY A 413 8.79 -3.30 24.28
N ASN A 414 8.24 -3.22 23.08
CA ASN A 414 7.28 -2.17 22.71
C ASN A 414 5.87 -2.48 23.26
N HIS A 415 5.17 -1.43 23.72
CA HIS A 415 3.85 -1.48 24.34
C HIS A 415 2.73 -0.98 23.41
N GLY A 416 3.10 -0.42 22.23
CA GLY A 416 2.14 0.05 21.24
C GLY A 416 1.29 -1.07 20.65
N PRO A 417 0.10 -0.74 20.13
CA PRO A 417 -0.77 -1.72 19.48
C PRO A 417 -0.06 -2.37 18.29
N SER A 418 -0.29 -3.67 18.10
CA SER A 418 0.32 -4.45 17.03
C SER A 418 -0.67 -5.39 16.39
N ILE A 419 -0.43 -5.78 15.14
CA ILE A 419 -1.24 -6.72 14.38
C ILE A 419 -0.47 -8.03 14.25
N ARG A 420 -1.15 -9.15 14.51
CA ARG A 420 -0.58 -10.49 14.31
C ARG A 420 -0.41 -10.80 12.82
N ASP A 421 0.49 -11.72 12.50
CA ASP A 421 0.87 -12.06 11.13
C ASP A 421 -0.21 -12.90 10.38
N ASP A 422 -1.22 -13.40 11.05
CA ASP A 422 -2.31 -14.19 10.49
C ASP A 422 -3.43 -13.33 9.86
N ILE A 423 -3.04 -12.44 8.95
CA ILE A 423 -3.94 -11.55 8.23
C ILE A 423 -4.64 -12.32 7.10
N ALA A 424 -5.95 -12.24 7.03
CA ALA A 424 -6.74 -12.88 5.99
C ALA A 424 -7.77 -11.92 5.39
N ARG A 425 -8.14 -12.12 4.13
CA ARG A 425 -9.24 -11.35 3.52
C ARG A 425 -10.55 -12.07 3.70
N TYR A 426 -11.60 -11.34 4.07
CA TYR A 426 -12.95 -11.90 4.14
C TYR A 426 -13.40 -12.50 2.81
N ALA A 427 -13.09 -11.87 1.69
CA ALA A 427 -13.38 -12.38 0.36
C ALA A 427 -12.72 -13.74 0.06
N ASP A 428 -11.51 -13.98 0.57
CA ASP A 428 -10.79 -15.26 0.38
C ASP A 428 -11.31 -16.35 1.30
N LEU A 429 -11.88 -15.98 2.46
CA LEU A 429 -12.45 -16.93 3.44
C LEU A 429 -13.88 -17.38 3.08
N GLU A 430 -14.69 -16.48 2.55
CA GLU A 430 -16.13 -16.65 2.41
C GLU A 430 -16.64 -16.50 0.96
N GLY A 431 -15.76 -16.20 0.01
CA GLY A 431 -16.09 -16.02 -1.42
C GLY A 431 -16.76 -14.69 -1.78
N ASP A 432 -17.25 -13.92 -0.81
CA ASP A 432 -17.81 -12.58 -0.98
C ASP A 432 -17.54 -11.73 0.28
N ASP A 433 -17.26 -10.46 0.09
CA ASP A 433 -17.08 -9.52 1.21
C ASP A 433 -18.05 -8.34 1.07
N LYS A 434 -19.15 -8.40 1.81
CA LYS A 434 -20.15 -7.33 1.88
C LYS A 434 -19.89 -6.45 3.09
N ILE A 435 -19.35 -5.26 2.85
CA ILE A 435 -19.30 -4.20 3.85
C ILE A 435 -20.64 -3.46 3.79
N GLY A 436 -21.38 -3.40 4.89
CA GLY A 436 -22.74 -2.84 4.95
C GLY A 436 -22.84 -1.44 4.39
N CYS A 437 -21.85 -0.59 4.65
CA CYS A 437 -21.80 0.80 4.18
C CYS A 437 -21.47 0.98 2.69
N ALA A 438 -21.02 -0.05 1.97
CA ALA A 438 -20.54 0.11 0.58
C ALA A 438 -21.66 0.50 -0.40
N GLY A 439 -22.85 -0.09 -0.25
CA GLY A 439 -24.00 0.24 -1.09
C GLY A 439 -24.50 1.68 -0.93
N THR A 440 -24.41 2.22 0.27
CA THR A 440 -24.78 3.61 0.58
C THR A 440 -23.83 4.59 -0.09
N VAL A 441 -22.51 4.30 -0.06
CA VAL A 441 -21.50 5.13 -0.72
C VAL A 441 -21.69 5.19 -2.24
N ASP A 442 -21.99 4.06 -2.88
CA ASP A 442 -22.29 4.02 -4.33
C ASP A 442 -23.53 4.86 -4.68
N ALA A 443 -24.57 4.84 -3.85
CA ALA A 443 -25.76 5.65 -4.05
C ALA A 443 -25.46 7.15 -3.90
N TYR A 444 -24.68 7.55 -2.92
CA TYR A 444 -24.28 8.94 -2.70
C TYR A 444 -23.43 9.48 -3.85
N VAL A 445 -22.44 8.73 -4.29
CA VAL A 445 -21.56 9.17 -5.38
C VAL A 445 -22.32 9.33 -6.68
N ARG A 446 -23.25 8.44 -7.00
CA ARG A 446 -24.11 8.58 -8.20
C ARG A 446 -25.04 9.78 -8.14
N GLY A 447 -25.50 10.18 -6.96
CA GLY A 447 -26.33 11.36 -6.76
C GLY A 447 -25.57 12.68 -6.77
N VAL A 448 -24.25 12.66 -6.59
CA VAL A 448 -23.38 13.85 -6.49
C VAL A 448 -22.56 14.09 -7.77
N SER A 449 -22.40 13.08 -8.62
CA SER A 449 -21.66 13.15 -9.90
C SER A 449 -22.57 13.60 -11.10
#